data_0a8a263c8378a30529faf2ab98f5bf8b
#
_entry.id   0a8a263c8378a30529faf2ab98f5bf8b
#
_cell.length_a   1.000
_cell.length_b   1.000
_cell.length_c   1.000
_cell.angle_alpha   90.00
_cell.angle_beta   90.00
_cell.angle_gamma   90.00
#
_symmetry.space_group_name_H-M   'P 1'
#
loop_
_entity.id
_entity.type
_entity.pdbx_description
1 polymer ?
#
loop_
_entity_poly.entity_id
_entity_poly.type
_entity_poly.pdbx_seq_one_letter_code
_entity_poly.pdbx_strand_id
1 'polypeptide(L)'
;MLGLGSSLVTSGAPSEWTPNNISSLLHWYRYNTGITLDGENDVTVWADQKGSNNLTSVGDPSTQSPTWDSTKNVVHFNDTNDVLTFGSNLDLGTFSIYVRCEMEQFDGDFLFEETAVDFWKIHDASTIRVKIDGGTRHDISSGVTLSADTKMNLGLEREDTGSTTNDKLTVYVDGSALTWDSGDGTQNISNQFELKKVGQPATHVRYYEIIICNDALSASDRTNLQTYLASI
;
A
#
# COMPACT_ATOMS: atom_id res chain seq x y z
N MET A 1 53.93 -19.65 30.24
CA MET A 1 52.46 -19.76 30.25
C MET A 1 51.91 -18.64 29.37
N LEU A 2 51.57 -18.98 28.15
CA LEU A 2 50.96 -18.00 27.23
C LEU A 2 49.42 -18.12 27.36
N GLY A 3 48.80 -17.09 27.83
CA GLY A 3 47.32 -16.98 27.86
C GLY A 3 46.79 -16.61 26.48
N LEU A 4 46.12 -17.56 25.83
CA LEU A 4 45.31 -17.30 24.64
C LEU A 4 44.02 -16.57 25.06
N GLY A 5 44.00 -15.26 24.88
CA GLY A 5 42.78 -14.47 24.99
C GLY A 5 41.89 -14.77 23.80
N SER A 6 40.88 -15.63 23.98
CA SER A 6 39.77 -15.76 23.03
C SER A 6 38.93 -14.48 23.03
N SER A 7 39.13 -13.64 22.02
CA SER A 7 38.19 -12.59 21.70
C SER A 7 36.93 -13.24 21.15
N LEU A 8 35.89 -13.35 21.98
CA LEU A 8 34.53 -13.65 21.54
C LEU A 8 34.05 -12.43 20.73
N VAL A 9 34.21 -12.55 19.41
CA VAL A 9 33.41 -11.67 18.51
C VAL A 9 31.98 -12.13 18.65
N THR A 10 31.20 -11.42 19.48
CA THR A 10 29.75 -11.52 19.44
C THR A 10 29.32 -10.96 18.09
N SER A 11 29.14 -11.84 17.12
CA SER A 11 28.38 -11.49 15.91
C SER A 11 26.99 -11.13 16.41
N GLY A 12 26.68 -9.83 16.45
CA GLY A 12 25.30 -9.39 16.66
C GLY A 12 24.44 -10.14 15.64
N ALA A 13 23.30 -10.65 16.07
CA ALA A 13 22.34 -11.21 15.13
C ALA A 13 22.13 -10.18 14.00
N PRO A 14 22.10 -10.61 12.73
CA PRO A 14 21.83 -9.68 11.63
C PRO A 14 20.54 -8.93 11.98
N SER A 15 20.58 -7.61 11.86
CA SER A 15 19.37 -6.81 12.09
C SER A 15 18.27 -7.33 11.17
N GLU A 16 17.11 -7.63 11.75
CA GLU A 16 15.96 -8.06 10.97
C GLU A 16 15.66 -7.02 9.89
N TRP A 17 15.46 -7.46 8.65
CA TRP A 17 15.17 -6.56 7.56
C TRP A 17 13.80 -5.88 7.78
N THR A 18 13.73 -4.60 7.54
CA THR A 18 12.52 -3.81 7.64
C THR A 18 12.42 -2.86 6.44
N PRO A 19 11.25 -2.26 6.14
CA PRO A 19 11.12 -1.25 5.10
C PRO A 19 12.12 -0.10 5.19
N ASN A 20 12.65 0.23 6.35
CA ASN A 20 13.72 1.23 6.50
C ASN A 20 15.03 0.89 5.77
N ASN A 21 15.22 -0.34 5.34
CA ASN A 21 16.36 -0.75 4.52
C ASN A 21 16.21 -0.34 3.04
N ILE A 22 15.00 0.06 2.61
CA ILE A 22 14.73 0.55 1.27
C ILE A 22 15.19 2.01 1.18
N SER A 23 16.14 2.30 0.29
CA SER A 23 16.69 3.66 0.15
C SER A 23 15.68 4.68 -0.39
N SER A 24 14.74 4.24 -1.23
CA SER A 24 13.66 5.05 -1.82
C SER A 24 12.41 5.12 -0.96
N LEU A 25 12.43 4.58 0.27
CA LEU A 25 11.28 4.64 1.17
C LEU A 25 10.88 6.09 1.46
N LEU A 26 9.66 6.45 1.09
CA LEU A 26 9.11 7.79 1.27
C LEU A 26 8.19 7.86 2.48
N HIS A 27 7.22 6.93 2.58
CA HIS A 27 6.25 6.85 3.66
C HIS A 27 6.04 5.41 4.12
N TRP A 28 5.80 5.24 5.41
CA TRP A 28 5.53 3.95 6.03
C TRP A 28 4.49 4.07 7.12
N TYR A 29 3.31 3.53 6.90
CA TYR A 29 2.23 3.44 7.87
C TYR A 29 2.20 2.02 8.39
N ARG A 30 2.69 1.87 9.61
CA ARG A 30 2.95 0.56 10.20
C ARG A 30 1.78 0.11 11.05
N TYR A 31 1.41 -1.18 10.93
CA TYR A 31 0.39 -1.77 11.78
C TYR A 31 0.75 -1.58 13.27
N ASN A 32 -0.28 -1.43 14.10
CA ASN A 32 -0.14 -1.30 15.55
C ASN A 32 0.90 -0.24 16.01
N THR A 33 1.18 0.77 15.17
CA THR A 33 2.17 1.80 15.48
C THR A 33 1.72 3.16 14.97
N GLY A 34 1.78 4.18 15.83
CA GLY A 34 1.43 5.55 15.44
C GLY A 34 -0.06 5.79 15.23
N ILE A 35 -0.91 4.92 15.74
CA ILE A 35 -2.36 5.07 15.67
C ILE A 35 -2.82 5.97 16.84
N THR A 36 -3.58 7.00 16.52
CA THR A 36 -4.30 7.83 17.49
C THR A 36 -5.79 7.59 17.31
N LEU A 37 -6.44 7.25 18.41
CA LEU A 37 -7.87 6.99 18.47
C LEU A 37 -8.59 8.13 19.17
N ASP A 38 -9.86 8.32 18.88
CA ASP A 38 -10.78 9.06 19.71
C ASP A 38 -11.39 8.19 20.82
N GLY A 39 -12.46 8.70 21.49
CA GLY A 39 -13.12 7.98 22.58
C GLY A 39 -14.01 6.82 22.12
N GLU A 40 -14.26 6.66 20.83
CA GLU A 40 -15.14 5.67 20.22
C GLU A 40 -14.40 4.60 19.41
N ASN A 41 -13.05 4.59 19.48
CA ASN A 41 -12.13 3.76 18.72
C ASN A 41 -11.99 4.13 17.23
N ASP A 42 -12.40 5.32 16.85
CA ASP A 42 -12.19 5.81 15.49
C ASP A 42 -10.75 6.27 15.32
N VAL A 43 -10.14 5.92 14.20
CA VAL A 43 -8.76 6.29 13.89
C VAL A 43 -8.72 7.73 13.40
N THR A 44 -8.22 8.63 14.22
CA THR A 44 -8.07 10.05 13.87
C THR A 44 -6.74 10.36 13.21
N VAL A 45 -5.68 9.61 13.55
CA VAL A 45 -4.34 9.73 12.94
C VAL A 45 -3.71 8.36 12.79
N TRP A 46 -3.10 8.11 11.64
CA TRP A 46 -2.13 7.04 11.43
C TRP A 46 -0.80 7.68 11.02
N ALA A 47 0.14 7.69 11.96
CA ALA A 47 1.40 8.41 11.82
C ALA A 47 2.34 7.72 10.83
N ASP A 48 2.93 8.50 9.96
CA ASP A 48 4.01 8.10 9.07
C ASP A 48 5.29 7.80 9.87
N GLN A 49 5.78 6.57 9.78
CA GLN A 49 6.95 6.10 10.53
C GLN A 49 8.27 6.47 9.86
N LYS A 50 8.23 7.00 8.63
CA LYS A 50 9.43 7.41 7.88
C LYS A 50 9.54 8.91 7.71
N GLY A 51 8.46 9.54 7.31
CA GLY A 51 8.38 10.98 7.06
C GLY A 51 7.52 11.71 8.09
N SER A 52 6.78 12.70 7.61
CA SER A 52 5.84 13.48 8.41
C SER A 52 4.46 13.63 7.75
N ASN A 53 4.18 12.84 6.72
CA ASN A 53 2.92 12.89 5.98
C ASN A 53 1.88 11.95 6.61
N ASN A 54 1.42 12.29 7.80
CA ASN A 54 0.45 11.48 8.51
C ASN A 54 -0.86 11.35 7.72
N LEU A 55 -1.47 10.18 7.82
CA LEU A 55 -2.85 9.97 7.41
C LEU A 55 -3.76 10.45 8.54
N THR A 56 -4.73 11.29 8.21
CA THR A 56 -5.65 11.88 9.19
C THR A 56 -7.08 11.74 8.72
N SER A 57 -7.99 11.54 9.66
CA SER A 57 -9.42 11.57 9.36
C SER A 57 -9.85 12.98 8.93
N VAL A 58 -10.90 13.05 8.10
CA VAL A 58 -11.50 14.32 7.65
C VAL A 58 -12.96 14.38 8.09
N GLY A 59 -13.39 15.57 8.52
CA GLY A 59 -14.77 15.79 8.95
C GLY A 59 -15.05 15.31 10.36
N ASP A 60 -16.24 14.74 10.57
CA ASP A 60 -16.66 14.18 11.86
C ASP A 60 -16.08 12.77 12.01
N PRO A 61 -15.17 12.53 12.98
CA PRO A 61 -14.56 11.20 13.17
C PRO A 61 -15.60 10.09 13.35
N SER A 62 -16.69 10.34 14.04
CA SER A 62 -17.73 9.33 14.31
C SER A 62 -18.48 8.84 13.07
N THR A 63 -18.29 9.47 11.92
CA THR A 63 -19.03 9.13 10.68
C THR A 63 -18.15 9.01 9.44
N GLN A 64 -16.84 9.33 9.55
CA GLN A 64 -15.95 9.42 8.40
C GLN A 64 -14.55 8.85 8.68
N SER A 65 -14.35 8.24 9.83
CA SER A 65 -13.05 7.66 10.21
C SER A 65 -13.15 6.14 10.28
N PRO A 66 -12.14 5.45 9.75
CA PRO A 66 -12.04 4.01 9.95
C PRO A 66 -11.86 3.68 11.44
N THR A 67 -12.32 2.52 11.84
CA THR A 67 -12.22 2.05 13.21
C THR A 67 -10.91 1.30 13.46
N TRP A 68 -10.52 1.17 14.71
CA TRP A 68 -9.44 0.30 15.13
C TRP A 68 -9.97 -1.08 15.52
N ASP A 69 -9.69 -2.09 14.71
CA ASP A 69 -9.95 -3.49 15.07
C ASP A 69 -8.85 -3.99 16.03
N SER A 70 -9.13 -3.95 17.33
CA SER A 70 -8.19 -4.38 18.37
C SER A 70 -7.96 -5.90 18.39
N THR A 71 -8.83 -6.69 17.77
CA THR A 71 -8.68 -8.15 17.67
C THR A 71 -7.61 -8.52 16.66
N LYS A 72 -7.59 -7.82 15.54
CA LYS A 72 -6.63 -8.02 14.44
C LYS A 72 -5.46 -7.03 14.51
N ASN A 73 -5.55 -5.99 15.33
CA ASN A 73 -4.59 -4.87 15.42
C ASN A 73 -4.41 -4.12 14.09
N VAL A 74 -5.50 -3.70 13.47
CA VAL A 74 -5.52 -3.08 12.14
C VAL A 74 -6.44 -1.89 12.05
N VAL A 75 -6.21 -1.04 11.05
CA VAL A 75 -7.13 0.04 10.66
C VAL A 75 -8.19 -0.56 9.75
N HIS A 76 -9.44 -0.46 10.16
CA HIS A 76 -10.57 -1.11 9.51
C HIS A 76 -11.53 -0.08 8.92
N PHE A 77 -11.58 -0.03 7.61
CA PHE A 77 -12.55 0.72 6.82
C PHE A 77 -13.79 -0.18 6.66
N ASN A 78 -14.88 0.15 7.31
CA ASN A 78 -16.07 -0.70 7.39
C ASN A 78 -17.38 0.05 7.23
N ASP A 79 -17.34 1.35 6.95
CA ASP A 79 -18.51 2.20 6.77
C ASP A 79 -18.45 2.93 5.42
N THR A 80 -19.60 3.46 5.03
CA THR A 80 -19.83 4.13 3.75
C THR A 80 -19.03 5.42 3.57
N ASN A 81 -18.40 5.93 4.61
CA ASN A 81 -17.69 7.22 4.57
C ASN A 81 -16.24 7.16 5.08
N ASP A 82 -15.73 5.98 5.42
CA ASP A 82 -14.39 5.83 5.97
C ASP A 82 -13.32 6.29 5.00
N VAL A 83 -12.53 7.26 5.44
CA VAL A 83 -11.41 7.81 4.66
C VAL A 83 -10.33 8.38 5.57
N LEU A 84 -9.08 8.17 5.20
CA LEU A 84 -7.94 8.88 5.75
C LEU A 84 -7.25 9.68 4.65
N THR A 85 -6.90 10.93 4.95
CA THR A 85 -6.29 11.85 3.99
C THR A 85 -4.82 12.06 4.34
N PHE A 86 -3.96 12.03 3.34
CA PHE A 86 -2.56 12.42 3.49
C PHE A 86 -2.47 13.90 3.90
N GLY A 87 -1.56 14.21 4.81
CA GLY A 87 -1.31 15.59 5.24
C GLY A 87 -0.85 16.51 4.09
N SER A 88 -0.19 15.92 3.08
CA SER A 88 0.11 16.55 1.78
C SER A 88 -0.15 15.54 0.67
N ASN A 89 -0.71 15.98 -0.45
CA ASN A 89 -0.89 15.14 -1.62
C ASN A 89 0.44 14.54 -2.07
N LEU A 90 0.38 13.34 -2.62
CA LEU A 90 1.52 12.64 -3.21
C LEU A 90 1.43 12.74 -4.73
N ASP A 91 2.46 13.29 -5.35
CA ASP A 91 2.63 13.38 -6.80
C ASP A 91 3.77 12.44 -7.19
N LEU A 92 3.43 11.21 -7.59
CA LEU A 92 4.39 10.13 -7.78
C LEU A 92 4.69 9.94 -9.27
N GLY A 93 5.96 10.13 -9.64
CA GLY A 93 6.49 9.83 -10.98
C GLY A 93 6.81 8.35 -11.13
N THR A 94 8.05 7.97 -10.83
CA THR A 94 8.39 6.56 -10.54
C THR A 94 8.04 6.26 -9.08
N PHE A 95 7.53 5.08 -8.82
CA PHE A 95 7.13 4.73 -7.47
C PHE A 95 6.93 3.23 -7.25
N SER A 96 6.87 2.86 -5.98
CA SER A 96 6.33 1.57 -5.54
C SER A 96 5.38 1.81 -4.38
N ILE A 97 4.18 1.27 -4.45
CA ILE A 97 3.19 1.26 -3.37
C ILE A 97 2.90 -0.20 -3.03
N TYR A 98 3.07 -0.57 -1.77
CA TYR A 98 2.73 -1.89 -1.28
C TYR A 98 1.79 -1.79 -0.08
N VAL A 99 0.80 -2.65 -0.06
CA VAL A 99 -0.13 -2.78 1.07
C VAL A 99 -0.23 -4.23 1.51
N ARG A 100 -0.25 -4.43 2.82
CA ARG A 100 -0.75 -5.65 3.43
C ARG A 100 -2.18 -5.38 3.86
N CYS A 101 -3.13 -6.08 3.29
CA CYS A 101 -4.54 -5.84 3.56
C CYS A 101 -5.36 -7.14 3.58
N GLU A 102 -6.60 -7.01 4.01
CA GLU A 102 -7.63 -8.04 3.98
C GLU A 102 -8.92 -7.36 3.53
N MET A 103 -9.52 -7.85 2.45
CA MET A 103 -10.79 -7.36 1.94
C MET A 103 -11.92 -8.14 2.59
N GLU A 104 -12.97 -7.48 3.06
CA GLU A 104 -14.16 -8.17 3.57
C GLU A 104 -15.12 -8.55 2.45
N GLN A 105 -15.15 -7.74 1.43
CA GLN A 105 -15.98 -7.92 0.23
C GLN A 105 -15.28 -7.29 -0.97
N PHE A 106 -15.83 -7.48 -2.16
CA PHE A 106 -15.32 -6.95 -3.42
C PHE A 106 -16.43 -6.20 -4.14
N ASP A 107 -16.59 -4.92 -3.82
CA ASP A 107 -17.65 -4.07 -4.40
C ASP A 107 -17.10 -2.75 -4.94
N GLY A 108 -15.92 -2.83 -5.55
CA GLY A 108 -15.26 -1.68 -6.14
C GLY A 108 -14.47 -0.84 -5.14
N ASP A 109 -13.86 -1.49 -4.15
CA ASP A 109 -13.16 -0.89 -3.02
C ASP A 109 -11.90 -0.15 -3.45
N PHE A 110 -11.81 1.13 -3.13
CA PHE A 110 -10.66 1.97 -3.41
C PHE A 110 -9.59 1.76 -2.35
N LEU A 111 -8.40 1.36 -2.78
CA LEU A 111 -7.23 1.32 -1.92
C LEU A 111 -6.67 2.73 -1.73
N PHE A 112 -6.54 3.47 -2.84
CA PHE A 112 -6.05 4.85 -2.87
C PHE A 112 -6.82 5.66 -3.90
N GLU A 113 -6.97 6.96 -3.64
CA GLU A 113 -7.69 7.87 -4.53
C GLU A 113 -7.14 9.30 -4.44
N GLU A 114 -7.22 10.03 -5.56
CA GLU A 114 -7.13 11.49 -5.60
C GLU A 114 -8.54 12.09 -5.47
N THR A 115 -9.31 12.21 -6.51
CA THR A 115 -10.71 12.69 -6.51
C THR A 115 -11.47 12.04 -7.66
N ALA A 116 -11.43 10.72 -7.78
CA ALA A 116 -11.90 9.94 -8.92
C ALA A 116 -11.13 10.21 -10.24
N VAL A 117 -10.05 10.98 -10.19
CA VAL A 117 -9.16 11.24 -11.31
C VAL A 117 -8.11 10.17 -11.38
N ASP A 118 -7.33 10.01 -10.30
CA ASP A 118 -6.34 8.96 -10.14
C ASP A 118 -6.78 8.03 -9.01
N PHE A 119 -6.64 6.73 -9.22
CA PHE A 119 -6.96 5.75 -8.20
C PHE A 119 -6.31 4.39 -8.46
N TRP A 120 -6.17 3.63 -7.39
CA TRP A 120 -5.92 2.20 -7.40
C TRP A 120 -7.00 1.50 -6.58
N LYS A 121 -7.72 0.56 -7.17
CA LYS A 121 -8.82 -0.13 -6.50
C LYS A 121 -8.94 -1.60 -6.87
N ILE A 122 -9.56 -2.35 -6.00
CA ILE A 122 -10.09 -3.68 -6.30
C ILE A 122 -11.51 -3.49 -6.86
N HIS A 123 -11.71 -3.84 -8.12
CA HIS A 123 -13.01 -3.66 -8.76
C HIS A 123 -14.00 -4.78 -8.38
N ASP A 124 -13.50 -6.00 -8.37
CA ASP A 124 -14.20 -7.21 -7.91
C ASP A 124 -13.16 -8.29 -7.54
N ALA A 125 -13.60 -9.48 -7.14
CA ALA A 125 -12.71 -10.58 -6.74
C ALA A 125 -11.77 -11.08 -7.85
N SER A 126 -11.98 -10.64 -9.08
CA SER A 126 -11.22 -11.06 -10.27
C SER A 126 -10.62 -9.89 -11.05
N THR A 127 -10.80 -8.65 -10.61
CA THR A 127 -10.36 -7.47 -11.39
C THR A 127 -9.74 -6.41 -10.48
N ILE A 128 -8.48 -6.08 -10.75
CA ILE A 128 -7.77 -4.94 -10.18
C ILE A 128 -7.77 -3.81 -11.20
N ARG A 129 -7.99 -2.60 -10.76
CA ARG A 129 -8.11 -1.42 -11.61
C ARG A 129 -7.23 -0.28 -11.16
N VAL A 130 -6.52 0.32 -12.12
CA VAL A 130 -5.71 1.51 -11.90
C VAL A 130 -6.15 2.59 -12.90
N LYS A 131 -6.16 3.83 -12.44
CA LYS A 131 -6.35 5.00 -13.30
C LYS A 131 -5.31 6.04 -12.92
N ILE A 132 -4.58 6.54 -13.88
CA ILE A 132 -3.53 7.55 -13.71
C ILE A 132 -3.80 8.69 -14.68
N ASP A 133 -3.60 9.94 -14.20
CA ASP A 133 -3.66 11.14 -15.03
C ASP A 133 -5.06 11.50 -15.53
N GLY A 134 -6.09 11.14 -14.79
CA GLY A 134 -7.47 11.38 -15.22
C GLY A 134 -7.85 10.71 -16.55
N GLY A 135 -6.93 9.93 -17.09
CA GLY A 135 -7.03 9.28 -18.39
C GLY A 135 -7.90 8.04 -18.39
N THR A 136 -7.55 7.10 -19.25
CA THR A 136 -8.23 5.80 -19.33
C THR A 136 -7.90 4.95 -18.11
N ARG A 137 -8.87 4.21 -17.63
CA ARG A 137 -8.65 3.18 -16.62
C ARG A 137 -7.94 1.98 -17.26
N HIS A 138 -7.15 1.29 -16.45
CA HIS A 138 -6.43 0.09 -16.84
C HIS A 138 -6.87 -1.06 -15.95
N ASP A 139 -7.34 -2.14 -16.55
CA ASP A 139 -7.85 -3.32 -15.85
C ASP A 139 -6.90 -4.52 -16.00
N ILE A 140 -6.78 -5.29 -14.92
CA ILE A 140 -6.17 -6.62 -14.89
C ILE A 140 -7.22 -7.58 -14.37
N SER A 141 -7.60 -8.56 -15.19
CA SER A 141 -8.50 -9.64 -14.81
C SER A 141 -7.87 -11.01 -14.99
N SER A 142 -6.92 -11.14 -15.90
CA SER A 142 -6.26 -12.42 -16.17
C SER A 142 -5.38 -12.86 -15.01
N GLY A 143 -5.69 -14.01 -14.43
CA GLY A 143 -4.94 -14.61 -13.32
C GLY A 143 -5.23 -13.98 -11.95
N VAL A 144 -6.14 -13.02 -11.84
CA VAL A 144 -6.58 -12.46 -10.57
C VAL A 144 -7.62 -13.39 -9.94
N THR A 145 -7.34 -13.82 -8.71
CA THR A 145 -8.30 -14.55 -7.86
C THR A 145 -8.07 -14.10 -6.43
N LEU A 146 -8.90 -13.21 -5.94
CA LEU A 146 -8.85 -12.69 -4.59
C LEU A 146 -9.90 -13.40 -3.72
N SER A 147 -9.59 -13.58 -2.46
CA SER A 147 -10.49 -14.21 -1.49
C SER A 147 -10.79 -13.24 -0.36
N ALA A 148 -12.08 -13.07 -0.05
CA ALA A 148 -12.49 -12.25 1.08
C ALA A 148 -11.95 -12.85 2.40
N ASP A 149 -11.78 -11.98 3.39
CA ASP A 149 -11.26 -12.32 4.73
C ASP A 149 -9.90 -13.06 4.71
N THR A 150 -9.13 -12.83 3.64
CA THR A 150 -7.79 -13.42 3.47
C THR A 150 -6.76 -12.31 3.36
N LYS A 151 -5.70 -12.40 4.17
CA LYS A 151 -4.58 -11.47 4.09
C LYS A 151 -3.86 -11.61 2.75
N MET A 152 -3.63 -10.49 2.08
CA MET A 152 -2.90 -10.43 0.82
C MET A 152 -1.90 -9.28 0.79
N ASN A 153 -0.84 -9.43 0.01
CA ASN A 153 0.09 -8.36 -0.32
C ASN A 153 -0.24 -7.86 -1.72
N LEU A 154 -0.62 -6.61 -1.83
CA LEU A 154 -0.85 -5.96 -3.10
C LEU A 154 0.29 -4.97 -3.37
N GLY A 155 0.81 -4.95 -4.60
CA GLY A 155 1.85 -4.02 -5.03
C GLY A 155 1.45 -3.33 -6.33
N LEU A 156 1.77 -2.04 -6.42
CA LEU A 156 1.71 -1.28 -7.66
C LEU A 156 3.05 -0.55 -7.82
N GLU A 157 3.77 -0.87 -8.87
CA GLU A 157 5.04 -0.21 -9.20
C GLU A 157 4.94 0.51 -10.54
N ARG A 158 5.61 1.65 -10.62
CA ARG A 158 5.82 2.39 -11.86
C ARG A 158 7.31 2.63 -12.09
N GLU A 159 7.76 2.21 -13.26
CA GLU A 159 9.08 2.54 -13.81
C GLU A 159 8.94 3.62 -14.87
N ASP A 160 9.97 4.44 -15.07
CA ASP A 160 9.99 5.45 -16.15
C ASP A 160 10.66 4.89 -17.40
N THR A 161 10.24 3.69 -17.80
CA THR A 161 10.72 3.00 -19.00
C THR A 161 9.60 2.89 -20.03
N GLY A 162 9.91 3.12 -21.29
CA GLY A 162 8.90 3.06 -22.37
C GLY A 162 7.79 4.11 -22.27
N SER A 163 6.62 3.82 -22.82
CA SER A 163 5.49 4.75 -22.90
C SER A 163 4.14 4.14 -22.56
N THR A 164 3.99 2.85 -22.67
CA THR A 164 2.71 2.17 -22.46
C THR A 164 2.54 1.66 -21.04
N THR A 165 1.33 1.24 -20.69
CA THR A 165 1.02 0.62 -19.39
C THR A 165 1.90 -0.60 -19.12
N ASN A 166 2.06 -1.48 -20.12
CA ASN A 166 2.94 -2.66 -20.03
C ASN A 166 4.39 -2.31 -19.74
N ASP A 167 4.85 -1.18 -20.29
CA ASP A 167 6.24 -0.74 -20.09
C ASP A 167 6.45 -0.14 -18.70
N LYS A 168 5.44 0.54 -18.17
CA LYS A 168 5.58 1.41 -17.01
C LYS A 168 4.99 0.86 -15.72
N LEU A 169 3.86 0.16 -15.78
CA LEU A 169 3.13 -0.27 -14.59
C LEU A 169 3.17 -1.78 -14.41
N THR A 170 3.47 -2.20 -13.20
CA THR A 170 3.35 -3.60 -12.78
C THR A 170 2.51 -3.69 -11.52
N VAL A 171 1.50 -4.55 -11.52
CA VAL A 171 0.71 -4.89 -10.34
C VAL A 171 1.17 -6.26 -9.84
N TYR A 172 1.28 -6.38 -8.53
CA TYR A 172 1.65 -7.62 -7.84
C TYR A 172 0.55 -8.06 -6.89
N VAL A 173 0.29 -9.36 -6.86
CA VAL A 173 -0.52 -10.03 -5.84
C VAL A 173 0.34 -11.12 -5.21
N ASP A 174 0.56 -11.06 -3.92
CA ASP A 174 1.40 -11.98 -3.14
C ASP A 174 2.77 -12.25 -3.81
N GLY A 175 3.38 -11.19 -4.31
CA GLY A 175 4.70 -11.21 -4.95
C GLY A 175 4.71 -11.65 -6.43
N SER A 176 3.59 -12.10 -6.96
CA SER A 176 3.45 -12.47 -8.37
C SER A 176 3.03 -11.28 -9.22
N ALA A 177 3.82 -10.95 -10.24
CA ALA A 177 3.47 -9.92 -11.22
C ALA A 177 2.29 -10.37 -12.08
N LEU A 178 1.35 -9.47 -12.30
CA LEU A 178 0.18 -9.70 -13.15
C LEU A 178 0.39 -9.11 -14.55
N THR A 179 -0.41 -9.57 -15.50
CA THR A 179 -0.40 -9.10 -16.88
C THR A 179 -1.67 -8.29 -17.18
N TRP A 180 -1.51 -7.12 -17.76
CA TRP A 180 -2.63 -6.25 -18.16
C TRP A 180 -3.54 -6.91 -19.17
N ASP A 181 -4.81 -6.60 -19.11
CA ASP A 181 -5.80 -7.07 -20.08
C ASP A 181 -5.49 -6.53 -21.47
N SER A 182 -5.95 -7.25 -22.50
CA SER A 182 -5.71 -6.87 -23.90
C SER A 182 -6.30 -5.48 -24.20
N GLY A 183 -5.44 -4.58 -24.66
CA GLY A 183 -5.79 -3.17 -24.91
C GLY A 183 -5.41 -2.24 -23.76
N ASP A 184 -5.53 -2.65 -22.50
CA ASP A 184 -5.16 -1.82 -21.34
C ASP A 184 -3.64 -1.70 -21.21
N GLY A 185 -2.90 -2.77 -21.51
CA GLY A 185 -1.45 -2.78 -21.49
C GLY A 185 -0.79 -1.88 -22.55
N THR A 186 -1.52 -1.42 -23.57
CA THR A 186 -1.00 -0.60 -24.67
C THR A 186 -1.33 0.89 -24.55
N GLN A 187 -2.01 1.30 -23.49
CA GLN A 187 -2.36 2.70 -23.25
C GLN A 187 -1.10 3.52 -22.88
N ASN A 188 -1.08 4.78 -23.29
CA ASN A 188 -0.01 5.70 -22.90
C ASN A 188 -0.25 6.23 -21.50
N ILE A 189 0.82 6.28 -20.69
CA ILE A 189 0.84 6.90 -19.38
C ILE A 189 1.95 7.95 -19.37
N SER A 190 1.61 9.20 -19.20
CA SER A 190 2.55 10.33 -19.27
C SER A 190 2.69 11.11 -17.97
N ASN A 191 1.61 11.25 -17.22
CA ASN A 191 1.59 12.09 -16.02
C ASN A 191 1.91 11.33 -14.73
N GLN A 192 2.02 12.08 -13.63
CA GLN A 192 2.24 11.54 -12.29
C GLN A 192 0.98 10.84 -11.79
N PHE A 193 1.15 9.99 -10.80
CA PHE A 193 0.07 9.39 -10.04
C PHE A 193 -0.18 10.24 -8.81
N GLU A 194 -1.32 10.92 -8.78
CA GLU A 194 -1.70 11.81 -7.69
C GLU A 194 -2.58 11.09 -6.67
N LEU A 195 -2.16 11.11 -5.40
CA LEU A 195 -2.89 10.48 -4.31
C LEU A 195 -3.18 11.48 -3.20
N LYS A 196 -4.41 11.52 -2.72
CA LYS A 196 -4.85 12.36 -1.60
C LYS A 196 -5.30 11.56 -0.40
N LYS A 197 -5.81 10.35 -0.60
CA LYS A 197 -6.46 9.60 0.46
C LYS A 197 -6.33 8.08 0.29
N VAL A 198 -6.52 7.41 1.40
CA VAL A 198 -6.67 5.97 1.54
C VAL A 198 -8.13 5.69 1.83
N GLY A 199 -8.69 4.68 1.16
CA GLY A 199 -10.11 4.38 1.21
C GLY A 199 -10.97 5.39 0.45
N GLN A 200 -12.24 5.14 0.43
CA GLN A 200 -13.31 5.97 -0.13
C GLN A 200 -14.62 5.50 0.48
N PRO A 201 -15.71 6.31 0.40
CA PRO A 201 -17.03 5.82 0.80
C PRO A 201 -17.35 4.44 0.24
N ALA A 202 -17.83 3.55 1.11
CA ALA A 202 -18.13 2.13 0.84
C ALA A 202 -16.89 1.22 0.62
N THR A 203 -15.72 1.60 1.10
CA THR A 203 -14.54 0.70 1.13
C THR A 203 -14.62 -0.23 2.35
N HIS A 204 -14.40 -1.53 2.13
CA HIS A 204 -14.43 -2.57 3.17
C HIS A 204 -13.10 -3.31 3.21
N VAL A 205 -12.09 -2.63 3.78
CA VAL A 205 -10.70 -3.09 3.80
C VAL A 205 -10.12 -2.97 5.20
N ARG A 206 -9.42 -3.99 5.64
CA ARG A 206 -8.52 -3.94 6.80
C ARG A 206 -7.11 -3.73 6.32
N TYR A 207 -6.50 -2.61 6.69
CA TYR A 207 -5.11 -2.32 6.38
C TYR A 207 -4.21 -2.70 7.54
N TYR A 208 -3.25 -3.56 7.26
CA TYR A 208 -2.17 -3.92 8.18
C TYR A 208 -0.98 -2.97 8.00
N GLU A 209 -0.58 -2.71 6.77
CA GLU A 209 0.60 -1.91 6.47
C GLU A 209 0.49 -1.23 5.12
N ILE A 210 1.02 0.00 5.02
CA ILE A 210 1.14 0.75 3.76
C ILE A 210 2.59 1.24 3.65
N ILE A 211 3.22 0.96 2.52
CA ILE A 211 4.60 1.32 2.21
C ILE A 211 4.63 2.01 0.86
N ILE A 212 5.17 3.22 0.83
CA ILE A 212 5.27 4.05 -0.38
C ILE A 212 6.72 4.44 -0.58
N CYS A 213 7.25 4.15 -1.77
CA CYS A 213 8.59 4.50 -2.21
C CYS A 213 8.53 5.44 -3.42
N ASN A 214 9.50 6.34 -3.53
CA ASN A 214 9.59 7.31 -4.64
C ASN A 214 10.42 6.77 -5.83
N ASP A 215 10.57 5.45 -5.91
CA ASP A 215 11.20 4.75 -7.03
C ASP A 215 10.68 3.31 -7.11
N ALA A 216 10.87 2.67 -8.25
CA ALA A 216 10.60 1.25 -8.42
C ALA A 216 11.60 0.43 -7.58
N LEU A 217 11.11 -0.63 -6.96
CA LEU A 217 11.97 -1.47 -6.11
C LEU A 217 12.91 -2.33 -6.93
N SER A 218 14.14 -2.50 -6.43
CA SER A 218 15.02 -3.57 -6.92
C SER A 218 14.37 -4.94 -6.68
N ALA A 219 14.74 -5.95 -7.47
CA ALA A 219 14.22 -7.31 -7.28
C ALA A 219 14.52 -7.86 -5.86
N SER A 220 15.68 -7.49 -5.29
CA SER A 220 16.04 -7.89 -3.93
C SER A 220 15.19 -7.19 -2.86
N ASP A 221 14.95 -5.88 -2.99
CA ASP A 221 14.12 -5.14 -2.05
C ASP A 221 12.67 -5.61 -2.11
N ARG A 222 12.17 -5.88 -3.31
CA ARG A 222 10.84 -6.45 -3.51
C ARG A 222 10.69 -7.81 -2.81
N THR A 223 11.66 -8.71 -2.98
CA THR A 223 11.65 -10.03 -2.33
C THR A 223 11.68 -9.90 -0.81
N ASN A 224 12.52 -9.02 -0.28
CA ASN A 224 12.62 -8.78 1.16
C ASN A 224 11.34 -8.16 1.70
N LEU A 225 10.76 -7.19 0.98
CA LEU A 225 9.51 -6.56 1.35
C LEU A 225 8.35 -7.55 1.37
N GLN A 226 8.23 -8.42 0.38
CA GLN A 226 7.21 -9.48 0.36
C GLN A 226 7.36 -10.44 1.55
N THR A 227 8.60 -10.82 1.88
CA THR A 227 8.89 -11.65 3.04
C THR A 227 8.49 -10.96 4.35
N TYR A 228 8.82 -9.68 4.49
CA TYR A 228 8.43 -8.85 5.63
C TYR A 228 6.91 -8.76 5.75
N LEU A 229 6.20 -8.39 4.69
CA LEU A 229 4.75 -8.26 4.69
C LEU A 229 4.04 -9.59 4.99
N ALA A 230 4.58 -10.71 4.53
CA ALA A 230 4.02 -12.03 4.83
C ALA A 230 4.20 -12.43 6.31
N SER A 231 5.07 -11.78 7.05
CA SER A 231 5.35 -12.07 8.47
C SER A 231 4.39 -11.36 9.44
N ILE A 232 3.53 -10.45 8.95
CA ILE A 232 2.60 -9.64 9.76
C ILE A 232 1.13 -9.99 9.53
#